data_1647ebbd2a1b2c9a7306036bbe87e939
#
_entry.id   1647ebbd2a1b2c9a7306036bbe87e939
#
_cell.length_a   1.000
_cell.length_b   1.000
_cell.length_c   1.000
_cell.angle_alpha   90.00
_cell.angle_beta   90.00
_cell.angle_gamma   90.00
#
_symmetry.space_group_name_H-M   'P 1'
#
loop_
_entity.id
_entity.type
_entity.pdbx_description
1 polymer ?
#
loop_
_entity_poly.entity_id
_entity_poly.type
_entity_poly.pdbx_seq_one_letter_code
_entity_poly.pdbx_strand_id
1 'polypeptide(L)'
;MTLDEFLSEWHSESPLIELQTSGSTGKPKKMTVEKRRMEASARITCSFLGLHEGDTALLCMPLDYIAGKMMVVRALTCGLRLIAEEPSGHPLKGLDTAPTFAAMVPLQVYNSLQDEKEARQLRSIKQLIIGGGAIDAALESQLKTFPNA
;
A
#
# COMPACT_ATOMS: atom_id res chain seq x y z
N MET A 1 -5.63 -12.86 -6.67
CA MET A 1 -4.57 -13.49 -5.84
C MET A 1 -4.84 -13.23 -4.38
N THR A 2 -4.78 -14.27 -3.56
CA THR A 2 -4.90 -14.14 -2.11
C THR A 2 -3.55 -13.86 -1.47
N LEU A 3 -3.57 -13.42 -0.21
CA LEU A 3 -2.33 -13.21 0.55
C LEU A 3 -1.56 -14.53 0.70
N ASP A 4 -2.25 -15.63 0.98
CA ASP A 4 -1.61 -16.94 1.12
C ASP A 4 -0.96 -17.40 -0.18
N GLU A 5 -1.61 -17.17 -1.30
CA GLU A 5 -1.04 -17.47 -2.62
C GLU A 5 0.23 -16.67 -2.87
N PHE A 6 0.21 -15.38 -2.56
CA PHE A 6 1.39 -14.53 -2.71
C PHE A 6 2.53 -14.95 -1.78
N LEU A 7 2.23 -15.25 -0.52
CA LEU A 7 3.24 -15.69 0.44
C LEU A 7 3.88 -17.01 0.01
N SER A 8 3.08 -17.93 -0.53
CA SER A 8 3.58 -19.19 -1.06
C SER A 8 4.55 -18.96 -2.21
N GLU A 9 4.21 -18.07 -3.13
CA GLU A 9 5.08 -17.71 -4.26
C GLU A 9 6.33 -16.99 -3.78
N TRP A 10 6.20 -16.07 -2.82
CA TRP A 10 7.33 -15.33 -2.28
C TRP A 10 8.34 -16.24 -1.58
N HIS A 11 7.86 -17.23 -0.83
CA HIS A 11 8.71 -18.17 -0.11
C HIS A 11 9.14 -19.39 -0.94
N SER A 12 8.76 -19.44 -2.21
CA SER A 12 9.24 -20.49 -3.12
C SER A 12 10.74 -20.34 -3.38
N GLU A 13 11.35 -21.40 -3.91
CA GLU A 13 12.79 -21.41 -4.21
C GLU A 13 13.17 -20.49 -5.37
N SER A 14 12.23 -20.09 -6.21
CA SER A 14 12.51 -19.21 -7.33
C SER A 14 13.01 -17.85 -6.84
N PRO A 15 14.12 -17.31 -7.39
CA PRO A 15 14.58 -15.96 -7.05
C PRO A 15 13.77 -14.87 -7.73
N LEU A 16 12.79 -15.22 -8.56
CA LEU A 16 12.01 -14.31 -9.37
C LEU A 16 10.56 -14.30 -8.95
N ILE A 17 9.91 -13.15 -9.14
CA ILE A 17 8.47 -12.99 -8.94
C ILE A 17 7.87 -12.37 -10.20
N GLU A 18 6.68 -12.82 -10.60
CA GLU A 18 5.95 -12.21 -11.69
C GLU A 18 5.14 -11.04 -11.16
N LEU A 19 5.30 -9.89 -11.80
CA LEU A 19 4.56 -8.67 -11.47
C LEU A 19 3.66 -8.28 -12.63
N GLN A 20 2.59 -7.58 -12.29
CA GLN A 20 1.65 -7.04 -13.24
C GLN A 20 1.37 -5.59 -12.89
N THR A 21 1.43 -4.70 -13.89
CA THR A 21 1.03 -3.31 -13.71
C THR A 21 -0.45 -3.17 -13.94
N SER A 22 -1.09 -2.18 -13.32
CA SER A 22 -2.52 -1.93 -13.49
C SER A 22 -2.89 -1.46 -14.90
N GLY A 23 -1.90 -1.02 -15.71
CA GLY A 23 -2.12 -0.63 -17.09
C GLY A 23 -2.93 0.64 -17.25
N SER A 24 -2.34 1.79 -16.92
CA SER A 24 -2.98 3.09 -17.14
C SER A 24 -3.30 3.36 -18.62
N THR A 25 -2.71 2.60 -19.53
CA THR A 25 -2.89 2.74 -20.98
C THR A 25 -3.67 1.58 -21.61
N GLY A 26 -4.41 0.80 -20.82
CA GLY A 26 -5.28 -0.27 -21.31
C GLY A 26 -4.91 -1.65 -20.78
N LYS A 27 -4.02 -2.40 -21.42
CA LYS A 27 -3.70 -3.76 -21.01
C LYS A 27 -2.64 -3.81 -19.92
N PRO A 28 -2.85 -4.59 -18.82
CA PRO A 28 -1.82 -4.83 -17.83
C PRO A 28 -0.59 -5.48 -18.47
N LYS A 29 0.59 -5.00 -18.10
CA LYS A 29 1.84 -5.61 -18.56
C LYS A 29 2.38 -6.53 -17.48
N LYS A 30 2.75 -7.73 -17.88
CA LYS A 30 3.42 -8.70 -17.02
C LYS A 30 4.93 -8.53 -17.14
N MET A 31 5.63 -8.60 -16.02
CA MET A 31 7.08 -8.55 -15.98
C MET A 31 7.58 -9.44 -14.86
N THR A 32 8.83 -9.88 -14.98
CA THR A 32 9.48 -10.69 -13.96
C THR A 32 10.57 -9.87 -13.31
N VAL A 33 10.61 -9.88 -11.99
CA VAL A 33 11.57 -9.10 -11.20
C VAL A 33 12.24 -10.01 -10.17
N GLU A 34 13.50 -9.73 -9.87
CA GLU A 34 14.22 -10.44 -8.82
C GLU A 34 13.67 -10.06 -7.44
N LYS A 35 13.39 -11.07 -6.61
CA LYS A 35 12.91 -10.86 -5.24
C LYS A 35 13.86 -9.97 -4.43
N ARG A 36 15.17 -10.14 -4.60
CA ARG A 36 16.16 -9.32 -3.90
C ARG A 36 16.06 -7.84 -4.21
N ARG A 37 15.63 -7.50 -5.44
CA ARG A 37 15.43 -6.09 -5.83
C ARG A 37 14.20 -5.50 -5.16
N MET A 38 13.16 -6.31 -5.00
CA MET A 38 11.96 -5.89 -4.27
C MET A 38 12.29 -5.68 -2.79
N GLU A 39 13.08 -6.55 -2.19
CA GLU A 39 13.54 -6.40 -0.81
C GLU A 39 14.39 -5.15 -0.64
N ALA A 40 15.31 -4.88 -1.57
CA ALA A 40 16.13 -3.67 -1.53
C ALA A 40 15.27 -2.40 -1.62
N SER A 41 14.29 -2.40 -2.53
CA SER A 41 13.34 -1.30 -2.66
C SER A 41 12.52 -1.11 -1.38
N ALA A 42 12.10 -2.21 -0.76
CA ALA A 42 11.35 -2.16 0.49
C ALA A 42 12.17 -1.53 1.62
N ARG A 43 13.45 -1.90 1.74
CA ARG A 43 14.33 -1.32 2.76
C ARG A 43 14.54 0.17 2.55
N ILE A 44 14.72 0.59 1.29
CA ILE A 44 14.87 2.01 0.96
C ILE A 44 13.62 2.79 1.36
N THR A 45 12.44 2.29 1.02
CA THR A 45 11.17 2.94 1.35
C THR A 45 10.98 3.04 2.86
N CYS A 46 11.17 1.94 3.57
CA CYS A 46 10.98 1.91 5.03
C CYS A 46 11.98 2.82 5.75
N SER A 47 13.22 2.85 5.29
CA SER A 47 14.23 3.75 5.83
C SER A 47 13.87 5.22 5.58
N PHE A 48 13.47 5.54 4.36
CA PHE A 48 13.08 6.89 3.99
C PHE A 48 11.89 7.39 4.81
N LEU A 49 10.90 6.51 5.04
CA LEU A 49 9.70 6.86 5.80
C LEU A 49 9.87 6.72 7.32
N GLY A 50 11.03 6.28 7.78
CA GLY A 50 11.28 6.12 9.21
C GLY A 50 10.44 5.02 9.86
N LEU A 51 10.11 3.97 9.12
CA LEU A 51 9.35 2.85 9.65
C LEU A 51 10.24 1.87 10.40
N HIS A 52 9.74 1.35 11.51
CA HIS A 52 10.46 0.45 12.40
C HIS A 52 9.73 -0.87 12.56
N GLU A 53 10.46 -1.90 12.98
CA GLU A 53 9.86 -3.19 13.31
C GLU A 53 8.71 -3.01 14.30
N GLY A 54 7.59 -3.66 14.03
CA GLY A 54 6.39 -3.56 14.86
C GLY A 54 5.41 -2.47 14.43
N ASP A 55 5.81 -1.53 13.57
CA ASP A 55 4.89 -0.56 13.01
C ASP A 55 3.83 -1.28 12.15
N THR A 56 2.62 -0.75 12.10
CA THR A 56 1.53 -1.36 11.34
C THR A 56 1.50 -0.85 9.91
N ALA A 57 1.20 -1.75 8.97
CA ALA A 57 1.08 -1.43 7.55
C ALA A 57 -0.25 -1.97 7.03
N LEU A 58 -1.02 -1.13 6.38
CA LEU A 58 -2.32 -1.50 5.82
C LEU A 58 -2.19 -1.95 4.38
N LEU A 59 -2.63 -3.18 4.12
CA LEU A 59 -2.80 -3.70 2.76
C LEU A 59 -4.27 -3.58 2.39
N CYS A 60 -4.58 -2.71 1.46
CA CYS A 60 -5.96 -2.46 1.00
C CYS A 60 -6.06 -2.36 -0.53
N MET A 61 -5.06 -2.88 -1.22
CA MET A 61 -4.99 -2.92 -2.68
C MET A 61 -4.86 -4.36 -3.16
N PRO A 62 -5.30 -4.66 -4.41
CA PRO A 62 -5.20 -6.01 -4.94
C PRO A 62 -3.76 -6.52 -5.02
N LEU A 63 -3.55 -7.77 -4.63
CA LEU A 63 -2.26 -8.44 -4.73
C LEU A 63 -1.94 -8.89 -6.16
N ASP A 64 -2.86 -8.70 -7.09
CA ASP A 64 -2.61 -8.94 -8.50
C ASP A 64 -1.62 -7.95 -9.10
N TYR A 65 -1.45 -6.79 -8.47
CA TYR A 65 -0.61 -5.70 -8.97
C TYR A 65 0.57 -5.42 -8.04
N ILE A 66 1.57 -4.75 -8.59
CA ILE A 66 2.83 -4.46 -7.89
C ILE A 66 2.62 -3.67 -6.58
N ALA A 67 1.69 -2.74 -6.55
CA ALA A 67 1.48 -1.90 -5.37
C ALA A 67 1.07 -2.72 -4.15
N GLY A 68 0.14 -3.67 -4.31
CA GLY A 68 -0.27 -4.56 -3.22
C GLY A 68 0.85 -5.52 -2.82
N LYS A 69 1.54 -6.10 -3.80
CA LYS A 69 2.66 -6.99 -3.52
C LYS A 69 3.78 -6.29 -2.74
N MET A 70 4.11 -5.06 -3.12
CA MET A 70 5.16 -4.30 -2.44
C MET A 70 4.82 -3.99 -0.99
N MET A 71 3.54 -3.81 -0.67
CA MET A 71 3.13 -3.61 0.72
C MET A 71 3.46 -4.84 1.57
N VAL A 72 3.20 -6.04 1.04
CA VAL A 72 3.55 -7.29 1.72
C VAL A 72 5.07 -7.44 1.84
N VAL A 73 5.81 -7.15 0.77
CA VAL A 73 7.28 -7.26 0.77
C VAL A 73 7.88 -6.32 1.81
N ARG A 74 7.37 -5.09 1.93
CA ARG A 74 7.84 -4.14 2.96
C ARG A 74 7.58 -4.69 4.36
N ALA A 75 6.40 -5.27 4.59
CA ALA A 75 6.08 -5.85 5.89
C ALA A 75 7.02 -7.01 6.23
N LEU A 76 7.25 -7.92 5.29
CA LEU A 76 8.13 -9.07 5.50
C LEU A 76 9.59 -8.64 5.69
N THR A 77 10.06 -7.69 4.88
CA THR A 77 11.46 -7.28 4.88
C THR A 77 11.81 -6.42 6.09
N CYS A 78 10.90 -5.57 6.51
CA CYS A 78 11.16 -4.56 7.55
C CYS A 78 10.49 -4.87 8.89
N GLY A 79 9.85 -6.04 9.01
CA GLY A 79 9.23 -6.46 10.26
C GLY A 79 7.96 -5.70 10.63
N LEU A 80 7.24 -5.18 9.65
CA LEU A 80 5.99 -4.47 9.91
C LEU A 80 4.85 -5.45 10.17
N ARG A 81 3.89 -5.03 10.99
CA ARG A 81 2.67 -5.80 11.22
C ARG A 81 1.67 -5.48 10.11
N LEU A 82 1.41 -6.46 9.26
CA LEU A 82 0.50 -6.29 8.14
C LEU A 82 -0.96 -6.41 8.61
N ILE A 83 -1.75 -5.40 8.26
CA ILE A 83 -3.20 -5.43 8.42
C ILE A 83 -3.77 -5.61 7.02
N ALA A 84 -4.32 -6.78 6.73
CA ALA A 84 -4.86 -7.09 5.41
C ALA A 84 -6.38 -6.88 5.40
N GLU A 85 -6.82 -5.98 4.54
CA GLU A 85 -8.23 -5.70 4.31
C GLU A 85 -8.59 -6.00 2.85
N GLU A 86 -9.81 -6.45 2.62
CA GLU A 86 -10.28 -6.63 1.25
C GLU A 86 -10.23 -5.29 0.50
N PRO A 87 -9.76 -5.29 -0.75
CA PRO A 87 -9.78 -4.05 -1.54
C PRO A 87 -11.18 -3.48 -1.66
N SER A 88 -11.33 -2.22 -1.25
CA SER A 88 -12.62 -1.53 -1.31
C SER A 88 -12.40 -0.03 -1.44
N GLY A 89 -13.48 0.71 -1.67
CA GLY A 89 -13.44 2.17 -1.71
C GLY A 89 -13.30 2.81 -0.32
N HIS A 90 -13.51 2.05 0.77
CA HIS A 90 -13.46 2.53 2.15
C HIS A 90 -12.56 1.62 3.00
N PRO A 91 -11.24 1.62 2.77
CA PRO A 91 -10.34 0.69 3.44
C PRO A 91 -10.17 0.92 4.94
N LEU A 92 -10.53 2.11 5.44
CA LEU A 92 -10.39 2.43 6.86
C LEU A 92 -11.65 2.13 7.67
N LYS A 93 -12.74 1.82 7.02
CA LYS A 93 -14.06 1.66 7.67
C LYS A 93 -14.08 0.66 8.80
N GLY A 94 -13.40 -0.46 8.65
CA GLY A 94 -13.38 -1.54 9.64
C GLY A 94 -12.29 -1.44 10.68
N LEU A 95 -11.47 -0.40 10.66
CA LEU A 95 -10.33 -0.25 11.56
C LEU A 95 -10.70 0.55 12.81
N ASP A 96 -10.25 0.07 13.96
CA ASP A 96 -10.43 0.78 15.23
C ASP A 96 -9.37 1.87 15.44
N THR A 97 -8.17 1.63 14.92
CA THR A 97 -7.04 2.56 15.02
C THR A 97 -6.39 2.77 13.66
N ALA A 98 -5.81 3.93 13.45
CA ALA A 98 -5.10 4.22 12.22
C ALA A 98 -3.81 3.40 12.14
N PRO A 99 -3.48 2.82 10.96
CA PRO A 99 -2.19 2.17 10.76
C PRO A 99 -1.06 3.20 10.77
N THR A 100 0.16 2.76 11.05
CA THR A 100 1.33 3.64 10.97
C THR A 100 1.61 4.02 9.52
N PHE A 101 1.47 3.06 8.61
CA PHE A 101 1.78 3.21 7.20
C PHE A 101 0.65 2.64 6.34
N ALA A 102 0.31 3.34 5.28
CA ALA A 102 -0.65 2.86 4.30
C ALA A 102 -0.30 3.36 2.90
N ALA A 103 -0.65 2.57 1.90
CA ALA A 103 -0.61 2.99 0.51
C ALA A 103 -2.03 2.87 -0.05
N MET A 104 -2.53 3.94 -0.61
CA MET A 104 -3.91 4.04 -1.09
C MET A 104 -3.94 4.67 -2.47
N VAL A 105 -5.02 4.41 -3.21
CA VAL A 105 -5.27 5.11 -4.47
C VAL A 105 -6.10 6.36 -4.19
N PRO A 106 -6.08 7.37 -5.09
CA PRO A 106 -6.80 8.63 -4.85
C PRO A 106 -8.29 8.46 -4.55
N LEU A 107 -8.96 7.50 -5.20
CA LEU A 107 -10.38 7.24 -4.94
C LEU A 107 -10.63 6.80 -3.50
N GLN A 108 -9.77 5.94 -2.95
CA GLN A 108 -9.88 5.51 -1.55
C GLN A 108 -9.70 6.69 -0.59
N VAL A 109 -8.74 7.56 -0.88
CA VAL A 109 -8.51 8.77 -0.08
C VAL A 109 -9.72 9.69 -0.16
N TYR A 110 -10.22 9.94 -1.36
CA TYR A 110 -11.40 10.77 -1.57
C TYR A 110 -12.59 10.24 -0.78
N ASN A 111 -12.87 8.94 -0.89
CA ASN A 111 -14.00 8.33 -0.19
C ASN A 111 -13.85 8.39 1.32
N SER A 112 -12.64 8.17 1.82
CA SER A 112 -12.36 8.26 3.26
C SER A 112 -12.60 9.67 3.81
N LEU A 113 -12.30 10.70 3.03
CA LEU A 113 -12.52 12.08 3.42
C LEU A 113 -14.01 12.46 3.52
N GLN A 114 -14.90 11.67 2.90
CA GLN A 114 -16.34 11.92 2.96
C GLN A 114 -17.00 11.42 4.26
N ASP A 115 -16.30 10.58 5.02
CA ASP A 115 -16.77 10.09 6.31
C ASP A 115 -15.91 10.70 7.44
N GLU A 116 -16.55 11.24 8.47
CA GLU A 116 -15.86 11.95 9.53
C GLU A 116 -14.89 11.05 10.30
N LYS A 117 -15.30 9.83 10.62
CA LYS A 117 -14.45 8.87 11.34
C LYS A 117 -13.26 8.44 10.50
N GLU A 118 -13.51 8.08 9.23
CA GLU A 118 -12.46 7.65 8.31
C GLU A 118 -11.48 8.80 8.03
N ALA A 119 -11.98 10.03 7.90
CA ALA A 119 -11.14 11.19 7.69
C ALA A 119 -10.19 11.43 8.86
N ARG A 120 -10.67 11.24 10.09
CA ARG A 120 -9.82 11.36 11.28
C ARG A 120 -8.74 10.28 11.29
N GLN A 121 -9.10 9.04 10.95
CA GLN A 121 -8.13 7.96 10.87
C GLN A 121 -7.10 8.22 9.76
N LEU A 122 -7.54 8.71 8.61
CA LEU A 122 -6.67 9.04 7.50
C LEU A 122 -5.60 10.06 7.91
N ARG A 123 -6.01 11.11 8.62
CA ARG A 123 -5.09 12.14 9.12
C ARG A 123 -4.13 11.63 10.18
N SER A 124 -4.50 10.56 10.88
CA SER A 124 -3.67 9.96 11.93
C SER A 124 -2.65 8.96 11.40
N ILE A 125 -2.72 8.59 10.13
CA ILE A 125 -1.70 7.73 9.49
C ILE A 125 -0.39 8.50 9.45
N LYS A 126 0.67 7.95 10.03
CA LYS A 126 1.96 8.64 10.07
C LYS A 126 2.60 8.79 8.71
N GLN A 127 2.53 7.75 7.89
CA GLN A 127 3.10 7.75 6.55
C GLN A 127 2.06 7.24 5.56
N LEU A 128 1.65 8.09 4.65
CA LEU A 128 0.64 7.77 3.64
C LEU A 128 1.23 7.97 2.24
N ILE A 129 1.26 6.89 1.46
CA ILE A 129 1.61 6.94 0.04
C ILE A 129 0.32 6.94 -0.75
N ILE A 130 0.18 7.86 -1.67
CA ILE A 130 -0.96 7.94 -2.57
C ILE A 130 -0.44 7.81 -4.00
N GLY A 131 -0.92 6.81 -4.71
CA GLY A 131 -0.48 6.55 -6.09
C GLY A 131 -1.50 5.75 -6.86
N GLY A 132 -1.18 5.43 -8.12
CA GLY A 132 -2.04 4.62 -8.97
C GLY A 132 -3.17 5.39 -9.63
N GLY A 133 -3.12 6.72 -9.63
CA GLY A 133 -4.12 7.56 -10.27
C GLY A 133 -3.78 9.03 -10.18
N ALA A 134 -4.51 9.84 -10.93
CA ALA A 134 -4.34 11.29 -10.89
C ALA A 134 -5.03 11.89 -9.65
N ILE A 135 -4.39 12.87 -9.06
CA ILE A 135 -4.94 13.63 -7.95
C ILE A 135 -5.45 14.96 -8.53
N ASP A 136 -6.74 15.23 -8.37
CA ASP A 136 -7.30 16.51 -8.83
C ASP A 136 -6.94 17.66 -7.88
N ALA A 137 -7.18 18.90 -8.31
CA ALA A 137 -6.83 20.09 -7.54
C ALA A 137 -7.55 20.17 -6.19
N ALA A 138 -8.80 19.74 -6.13
CA ALA A 138 -9.58 19.76 -4.91
C ALA A 138 -9.01 18.79 -3.87
N LEU A 139 -8.68 17.57 -4.30
CA LEU A 139 -8.08 16.57 -3.43
C LEU A 139 -6.68 17.01 -2.98
N GLU A 140 -5.89 17.57 -3.89
CA GLU A 140 -4.57 18.09 -3.58
C GLU A 140 -4.63 19.17 -2.49
N SER A 141 -5.59 20.08 -2.59
CA SER A 141 -5.78 21.13 -1.59
C SER A 141 -6.09 20.56 -0.21
N GLN A 142 -6.93 19.52 -0.15
CA GLN A 142 -7.24 18.86 1.12
C GLN A 142 -6.02 18.13 1.68
N LEU A 143 -5.22 17.48 0.83
CA LEU A 143 -4.03 16.74 1.26
C LEU A 143 -2.91 17.63 1.77
N LYS A 144 -2.84 18.89 1.31
CA LYS A 144 -1.84 19.85 1.81
C LYS A 144 -2.01 20.17 3.30
N THR A 145 -3.18 19.90 3.86
CA THR A 145 -3.42 20.05 5.30
C THR A 145 -2.94 18.87 6.12
N PHE A 146 -2.52 17.78 5.47
CA PHE A 146 -2.07 16.57 6.14
C PHE A 146 -0.59 16.67 6.46
N PRO A 147 -0.17 16.28 7.67
CA PRO A 147 1.23 16.40 8.06
C PRO A 147 2.17 15.42 7.33
N ASN A 148 1.68 14.26 6.86
CA ASN A 148 2.53 13.17 6.34
C ASN A 148 1.99 12.52 5.06
N ALA A 149 1.33 13.26 4.23
CA ALA A 149 0.84 12.75 2.95
C ALA A 149 1.77 13.13 1.80
#